data_1fed721c0aa870501531f7ae65bdaa93
#
_entry.id   1fed721c0aa870501531f7ae65bdaa93
#
_cell.length_a   1.000
_cell.length_b   1.000
_cell.length_c   1.000
_cell.angle_alpha   90.00
_cell.angle_beta   90.00
_cell.angle_gamma   90.00
#
_symmetry.space_group_name_H-M   'P 1'
#
loop_
_entity.id
_entity.type
_entity.pdbx_description
1 polymer ?
#
loop_
_entity_poly.entity_id
_entity_poly.type
_entity_poly.pdbx_seq_one_letter_code
_entity_poly.pdbx_strand_id
1 'polypeptide(L)'
;MKRKLLLLGLAASLGFGTMFALVAGQFSPKPTAAQAPSLTDVDRATVQNSQQLLDQGRQIFRYDTFGDEAYWGGTLELHRAIEGAAHGGVGPGVSPKTALAVGLKVDMDALPPALVDQLKAGKVDLNDPATTLALLKINAVVGVTGSFNPDGSLRSVGIQCAFCHSTVDNAVAPGIGHRLDGWGNRDLNVGAIVALAPNLKPIADLLSVDNTTVTKALMAWGPGKFDAELNVDGKAFRPDGKSAATIIPNAFGLAGMNLHTWTGWGSVPYWNAYVANLEMHGIGTFYDPRLNDPRKFPVAVKSRQWNVQHSPDLITSKLAALQFYQLSIAAPSPPAGSYDKDAAARGKILFDGAAHCASCHVAPLYAEPGWPMHTGQEIGIDNFQANRSPDNRYRTAPLRGLWTRLNGPGFYHDGRFKDLPAVVDHYNRTFNLHLTDQDIHDLVEFLKSL
;
A
#
# COMPACT_ATOMS: atom_id res chain seq x y z
N MET A 1 32.13 -59.30 19.96
CA MET A 1 32.31 -60.36 18.95
C MET A 1 32.65 -59.65 17.62
N LYS A 2 33.79 -60.03 17.07
CA LYS A 2 34.48 -59.57 15.86
C LYS A 2 33.79 -60.08 14.59
N ARG A 3 33.85 -59.29 13.52
CA ARG A 3 34.13 -59.67 12.11
C ARG A 3 34.06 -58.41 11.26
N LYS A 4 35.21 -57.83 10.82
CA LYS A 4 36.07 -57.99 9.63
C LYS A 4 35.35 -57.57 8.35
N LEU A 5 35.69 -56.44 7.80
CA LEU A 5 36.62 -56.06 6.69
C LEU A 5 36.52 -56.99 5.47
N LEU A 6 36.22 -56.40 4.32
CA LEU A 6 36.90 -56.70 3.05
C LEU A 6 36.92 -55.47 2.13
N LEU A 7 38.12 -54.97 1.91
CA LEU A 7 38.53 -54.06 0.82
C LEU A 7 38.76 -54.93 -0.42
N LEU A 8 38.33 -54.41 -1.60
CA LEU A 8 38.99 -54.77 -2.87
C LEU A 8 38.97 -53.57 -3.75
N GLY A 9 40.11 -52.99 -3.93
CA GLY A 9 40.44 -52.03 -4.99
C GLY A 9 40.89 -52.77 -6.25
N LEU A 10 40.66 -52.19 -7.38
CA LEU A 10 41.48 -52.39 -8.56
C LEU A 10 41.50 -51.10 -9.41
N ALA A 11 42.67 -50.55 -9.53
CA ALA A 11 43.00 -49.50 -10.49
C ALA A 11 43.26 -50.15 -11.87
N ALA A 12 42.84 -49.50 -12.92
CA ALA A 12 43.42 -49.66 -14.23
C ALA A 12 43.31 -48.33 -15.01
N SER A 13 44.46 -47.67 -15.08
CA SER A 13 44.83 -46.62 -16.03
C SER A 13 45.06 -47.20 -17.43
N LEU A 14 44.80 -46.34 -18.45
CA LEU A 14 45.42 -46.21 -19.79
C LEU A 14 44.34 -45.63 -20.71
N GLY A 15 44.34 -44.43 -21.16
CA GLY A 15 45.29 -43.82 -22.08
C GLY A 15 44.85 -44.09 -23.51
N PHE A 16 44.01 -43.21 -24.11
CA PHE A 16 44.01 -42.99 -25.56
C PHE A 16 43.71 -41.50 -25.79
N GLY A 17 44.77 -40.79 -26.10
CA GLY A 17 44.69 -39.46 -26.67
C GLY A 17 44.54 -39.56 -28.19
N THR A 18 44.13 -38.44 -28.71
CA THR A 18 44.25 -37.93 -30.07
C THR A 18 43.18 -38.17 -31.08
N MET A 19 42.78 -37.03 -31.63
CA MET A 19 42.26 -36.79 -32.98
C MET A 19 40.76 -36.94 -33.20
N PHE A 20 40.07 -35.83 -32.97
CA PHE A 20 39.07 -35.37 -33.95
C PHE A 20 38.99 -33.86 -33.90
N ALA A 21 39.88 -33.19 -34.63
CA ALA A 21 39.66 -31.84 -35.08
C ALA A 21 38.99 -31.87 -36.45
N LEU A 22 38.12 -30.89 -36.69
CA LEU A 22 37.56 -30.53 -37.99
C LEU A 22 36.41 -31.40 -38.54
N VAL A 23 35.17 -31.09 -38.19
CA VAL A 23 34.15 -30.56 -39.10
C VAL A 23 33.18 -29.66 -38.32
N ALA A 24 33.58 -28.43 -38.09
CA ALA A 24 32.62 -27.38 -37.71
C ALA A 24 32.09 -26.78 -39.01
N GLY A 25 31.05 -27.40 -39.54
CA GLY A 25 30.32 -26.96 -40.70
C GLY A 25 28.84 -26.89 -40.36
N GLN A 26 28.39 -25.70 -39.92
CA GLN A 26 27.10 -25.08 -40.24
C GLN A 26 25.89 -26.00 -40.39
N PHE A 27 25.23 -26.35 -39.30
CA PHE A 27 23.78 -26.48 -39.23
C PHE A 27 23.37 -26.17 -37.81
N SER A 28 23.40 -24.85 -37.42
CA SER A 28 22.49 -24.39 -36.40
C SER A 28 21.16 -24.19 -37.09
N PRO A 29 20.15 -25.04 -36.86
CA PRO A 29 18.81 -24.71 -37.30
C PRO A 29 18.49 -23.38 -36.58
N LYS A 30 18.18 -22.32 -37.36
CA LYS A 30 17.46 -21.17 -36.80
C LYS A 30 16.31 -21.79 -35.99
N PRO A 31 16.14 -21.38 -34.70
CA PRO A 31 14.96 -21.79 -34.00
C PRO A 31 13.77 -21.22 -34.80
N THR A 32 13.09 -22.10 -35.54
CA THR A 32 11.74 -21.83 -36.00
C THR A 32 10.99 -21.41 -34.75
N ALA A 33 10.48 -20.20 -34.73
CA ALA A 33 9.62 -19.74 -33.66
C ALA A 33 8.57 -20.82 -33.46
N ALA A 34 8.69 -21.59 -32.38
CA ALA A 34 7.72 -22.63 -32.05
C ALA A 34 6.39 -21.89 -31.99
N GLN A 35 5.48 -22.25 -32.86
CA GLN A 35 4.12 -21.69 -32.86
C GLN A 35 3.59 -21.95 -31.46
N ALA A 36 3.23 -20.87 -30.75
CA ALA A 36 2.74 -20.99 -29.38
C ALA A 36 1.63 -22.02 -29.36
N PRO A 37 1.70 -23.06 -28.50
CA PRO A 37 0.71 -24.14 -28.50
C PRO A 37 -0.68 -23.51 -28.37
N SER A 38 -1.65 -24.01 -29.16
CA SER A 38 -3.04 -23.56 -29.04
C SER A 38 -3.52 -23.84 -27.62
N LEU A 39 -4.09 -22.80 -26.94
CA LEU A 39 -4.62 -22.98 -25.61
C LEU A 39 -5.67 -24.07 -25.56
N THR A 40 -5.60 -24.92 -24.54
CA THR A 40 -6.65 -25.93 -24.25
C THR A 40 -7.93 -25.22 -23.78
N ASP A 41 -9.05 -25.92 -23.67
CA ASP A 41 -10.29 -25.36 -23.10
C ASP A 41 -10.10 -24.91 -21.66
N VAL A 42 -9.30 -25.64 -20.88
CA VAL A 42 -8.96 -25.28 -19.49
C VAL A 42 -8.14 -24.00 -19.46
N ASP A 43 -7.14 -23.85 -20.32
CA ASP A 43 -6.32 -22.64 -20.41
C ASP A 43 -7.17 -21.42 -20.78
N ARG A 44 -8.07 -21.58 -21.76
CA ARG A 44 -9.00 -20.51 -22.16
C ARG A 44 -9.91 -20.09 -21.01
N ALA A 45 -10.50 -21.07 -20.29
CA ALA A 45 -11.33 -20.80 -19.13
C ALA A 45 -10.54 -20.10 -18.01
N THR A 46 -9.28 -20.50 -17.77
CA THR A 46 -8.38 -19.89 -16.79
C THR A 46 -8.07 -18.43 -17.15
N VAL A 47 -7.75 -18.15 -18.41
CA VAL A 47 -7.49 -16.77 -18.89
C VAL A 47 -8.74 -15.91 -18.77
N GLN A 48 -9.91 -16.43 -19.17
CA GLN A 48 -11.18 -15.72 -19.06
C GLN A 48 -11.54 -15.39 -17.60
N ASN A 49 -11.41 -16.34 -16.70
CA ASN A 49 -11.65 -16.13 -15.27
C ASN A 49 -10.67 -15.08 -14.69
N SER A 50 -9.40 -15.16 -15.08
CA SER A 50 -8.38 -14.19 -14.62
C SER A 50 -8.71 -12.77 -15.09
N GLN A 51 -9.10 -12.58 -16.34
CA GLN A 51 -9.50 -11.29 -16.87
C GLN A 51 -10.75 -10.74 -16.17
N GLN A 52 -11.74 -11.58 -15.94
CA GLN A 52 -12.96 -11.20 -15.20
C GLN A 52 -12.64 -10.74 -13.78
N LEU A 53 -11.79 -11.48 -13.05
CA LEU A 53 -11.37 -11.09 -11.70
C LEU A 53 -10.56 -9.79 -11.68
N LEU A 54 -9.71 -9.56 -12.68
CA LEU A 54 -8.97 -8.29 -12.83
C LEU A 54 -9.91 -7.10 -13.01
N ASP A 55 -10.88 -7.23 -13.93
CA ASP A 55 -11.79 -6.13 -14.24
C ASP A 55 -12.74 -5.85 -13.07
N GLN A 56 -13.30 -6.88 -12.45
CA GLN A 56 -14.13 -6.76 -11.25
C GLN A 56 -13.33 -6.17 -10.08
N GLY A 57 -12.13 -6.68 -9.82
CA GLY A 57 -11.28 -6.20 -8.73
C GLY A 57 -10.86 -4.75 -8.91
N ARG A 58 -10.59 -4.31 -10.16
CA ARG A 58 -10.30 -2.91 -10.48
C ARG A 58 -11.50 -2.01 -10.19
N GLN A 59 -12.71 -2.44 -10.57
CA GLN A 59 -13.94 -1.69 -10.28
C GLN A 59 -14.17 -1.57 -8.77
N ILE A 60 -14.01 -2.65 -8.02
CA ILE A 60 -14.12 -2.66 -6.57
C ILE A 60 -13.07 -1.73 -5.94
N PHE A 61 -11.81 -1.86 -6.32
CA PHE A 61 -10.71 -1.06 -5.77
C PHE A 61 -10.91 0.44 -5.99
N ARG A 62 -11.42 0.82 -7.18
CA ARG A 62 -11.55 2.22 -7.59
C ARG A 62 -12.83 2.89 -7.16
N TYR A 63 -13.95 2.13 -7.01
CA TYR A 63 -15.28 2.74 -6.93
C TYR A 63 -16.21 2.12 -5.88
N ASP A 64 -15.86 0.99 -5.26
CA ASP A 64 -16.74 0.35 -4.28
C ASP A 64 -16.53 0.95 -2.89
N THR A 65 -17.60 1.40 -2.29
CA THR A 65 -17.64 2.01 -0.94
C THR A 65 -18.10 1.02 0.12
N PHE A 66 -18.50 -0.18 -0.28
CA PHE A 66 -19.00 -1.22 0.63
C PHE A 66 -20.16 -0.77 1.52
N GLY A 67 -20.88 0.30 1.11
CA GLY A 67 -21.99 0.87 1.89
C GLY A 67 -21.55 1.84 2.99
N ASP A 68 -20.32 2.30 2.99
CA ASP A 68 -19.74 3.20 3.99
C ASP A 68 -20.29 4.65 3.92
N GLU A 69 -21.09 4.98 2.90
CA GLU A 69 -21.82 6.25 2.81
C GLU A 69 -22.75 6.47 4.02
N ALA A 70 -23.24 5.38 4.62
CA ALA A 70 -24.02 5.45 5.84
C ALA A 70 -23.23 6.02 7.02
N TYR A 71 -21.93 5.80 7.04
CA TYR A 71 -21.05 6.34 8.07
C TYR A 71 -20.51 7.73 7.70
N TRP A 72 -19.84 7.86 6.57
CA TRP A 72 -19.16 9.12 6.20
C TRP A 72 -20.16 10.25 5.91
N GLY A 73 -21.22 9.94 5.17
CA GLY A 73 -22.29 10.88 4.87
C GLY A 73 -23.39 10.90 5.92
N GLY A 74 -23.90 9.71 6.30
CA GLY A 74 -25.02 9.61 7.21
C GLY A 74 -24.69 9.94 8.66
N THR A 75 -23.61 9.39 9.19
CA THR A 75 -23.27 9.51 10.62
C THR A 75 -22.36 10.71 10.91
N LEU A 76 -21.26 10.87 10.17
CA LEU A 76 -20.31 11.98 10.37
C LEU A 76 -20.72 13.26 9.65
N GLU A 77 -21.66 13.19 8.71
CA GLU A 77 -22.15 14.32 7.90
C GLU A 77 -21.05 15.00 7.07
N LEU A 78 -19.98 14.28 6.69
CA LEU A 78 -18.84 14.86 5.98
C LEU A 78 -19.24 15.54 4.65
N HIS A 79 -20.24 14.99 3.94
CA HIS A 79 -20.76 15.58 2.71
C HIS A 79 -21.22 17.03 2.90
N ARG A 80 -21.77 17.40 4.08
CA ARG A 80 -22.23 18.77 4.34
C ARG A 80 -21.07 19.77 4.42
N ALA A 81 -19.92 19.33 4.98
CA ALA A 81 -18.72 20.16 5.00
C ALA A 81 -18.10 20.32 3.60
N ILE A 82 -18.18 19.26 2.77
CA ILE A 82 -17.73 19.29 1.37
C ILE A 82 -18.59 20.26 0.55
N GLU A 83 -19.91 20.16 0.69
CA GLU A 83 -20.88 20.98 -0.03
C GLU A 83 -20.79 22.46 0.34
N GLY A 84 -20.65 22.76 1.63
CA GLY A 84 -20.61 24.12 2.15
C GLY A 84 -21.98 24.80 2.23
N ALA A 85 -22.08 25.86 3.03
CA ALA A 85 -23.32 26.59 3.29
C ALA A 85 -23.94 27.18 2.01
N ALA A 86 -23.14 27.56 1.03
CA ALA A 86 -23.61 28.12 -0.24
C ALA A 86 -24.39 27.11 -1.10
N HIS A 87 -24.23 25.80 -0.84
CA HIS A 87 -24.84 24.72 -1.60
C HIS A 87 -25.74 23.81 -0.74
N GLY A 88 -26.12 24.25 0.48
CA GLY A 88 -27.03 23.50 1.35
C GLY A 88 -26.35 22.74 2.50
N GLY A 89 -25.02 22.72 2.54
CA GLY A 89 -24.22 22.10 3.58
C GLY A 89 -23.88 23.05 4.73
N VAL A 90 -22.64 22.97 5.26
CA VAL A 90 -22.15 23.79 6.37
C VAL A 90 -20.73 24.31 6.09
N GLY A 91 -20.37 25.45 6.67
CA GLY A 91 -19.04 26.05 6.52
C GLY A 91 -18.77 26.57 5.10
N PRO A 92 -17.48 26.78 4.73
CA PRO A 92 -17.11 27.40 3.45
C PRO A 92 -17.23 26.46 2.24
N GLY A 93 -17.41 25.16 2.45
CA GLY A 93 -17.29 24.13 1.41
C GLY A 93 -15.83 23.75 1.12
N VAL A 94 -15.64 22.69 0.36
CA VAL A 94 -14.30 22.20 -0.02
C VAL A 94 -14.09 22.49 -1.51
N SER A 95 -13.24 23.45 -1.82
CA SER A 95 -12.81 23.74 -3.18
C SER A 95 -11.81 22.69 -3.69
N PRO A 96 -11.64 22.51 -5.03
CA PRO A 96 -10.59 21.65 -5.59
C PRO A 96 -9.20 21.99 -5.07
N LYS A 97 -8.89 23.27 -4.92
CA LYS A 97 -7.61 23.72 -4.35
C LYS A 97 -7.41 23.22 -2.91
N THR A 98 -8.43 23.31 -2.08
CA THR A 98 -8.40 22.78 -0.70
C THR A 98 -8.27 21.27 -0.70
N ALA A 99 -9.03 20.55 -1.54
CA ALA A 99 -8.97 19.12 -1.69
C ALA A 99 -7.58 18.62 -2.13
N LEU A 100 -6.98 19.26 -3.12
CA LEU A 100 -5.60 18.98 -3.59
C LEU A 100 -4.56 19.27 -2.50
N ALA A 101 -4.75 20.34 -1.72
CA ALA A 101 -3.82 20.71 -0.64
C ALA A 101 -3.79 19.68 0.51
N VAL A 102 -4.89 18.94 0.74
CA VAL A 102 -4.92 17.81 1.68
C VAL A 102 -4.63 16.47 1.01
N GLY A 103 -4.13 16.50 -0.23
CA GLY A 103 -3.60 15.34 -0.94
C GLY A 103 -4.60 14.51 -1.72
N LEU A 104 -5.87 14.94 -1.84
CA LEU A 104 -6.80 14.33 -2.78
C LEU A 104 -6.28 14.48 -4.21
N LYS A 105 -6.69 13.58 -5.10
CA LYS A 105 -6.23 13.52 -6.49
C LYS A 105 -7.42 13.55 -7.44
N VAL A 106 -7.18 14.03 -8.68
CA VAL A 106 -8.15 14.02 -9.77
C VAL A 106 -7.65 13.12 -10.88
N ASP A 107 -8.48 12.14 -11.24
CA ASP A 107 -8.25 11.24 -12.36
C ASP A 107 -8.61 11.95 -13.69
N MET A 108 -7.60 12.28 -14.48
CA MET A 108 -7.85 12.98 -15.76
C MET A 108 -8.60 12.12 -16.77
N ASP A 109 -8.51 10.79 -16.67
CA ASP A 109 -9.19 9.87 -17.59
C ASP A 109 -10.73 9.84 -17.34
N ALA A 110 -11.18 10.33 -16.19
CA ALA A 110 -12.61 10.55 -15.90
C ALA A 110 -13.12 11.92 -16.36
N LEU A 111 -12.24 12.82 -16.80
CA LEU A 111 -12.61 14.17 -17.23
C LEU A 111 -12.99 14.21 -18.71
N PRO A 112 -14.02 15.00 -19.10
CA PRO A 112 -14.24 15.32 -20.50
C PRO A 112 -13.01 16.01 -21.11
N PRO A 113 -12.61 15.70 -22.36
CA PRO A 113 -11.42 16.29 -23.00
C PRO A 113 -11.38 17.82 -22.95
N ALA A 114 -12.51 18.48 -23.19
CA ALA A 114 -12.61 19.93 -23.12
C ALA A 114 -12.30 20.50 -21.72
N LEU A 115 -12.61 19.76 -20.65
CA LEU A 115 -12.29 20.16 -19.28
C LEU A 115 -10.78 19.99 -19.00
N VAL A 116 -10.15 18.94 -19.54
CA VAL A 116 -8.69 18.76 -19.47
C VAL A 116 -7.97 19.93 -20.14
N ASP A 117 -8.43 20.36 -21.31
CA ASP A 117 -7.85 21.50 -22.02
C ASP A 117 -8.03 22.82 -21.25
N GLN A 118 -9.20 23.01 -20.61
CA GLN A 118 -9.45 24.17 -19.74
C GLN A 118 -8.57 24.18 -18.50
N LEU A 119 -8.34 23.01 -17.89
CA LEU A 119 -7.42 22.86 -16.74
C LEU A 119 -5.99 23.20 -17.13
N LYS A 120 -5.50 22.67 -18.27
CA LYS A 120 -4.17 22.98 -18.79
C LYS A 120 -4.01 24.47 -19.12
N ALA A 121 -5.08 25.12 -19.58
CA ALA A 121 -5.11 26.54 -19.87
C ALA A 121 -5.33 27.43 -18.63
N GLY A 122 -5.47 26.87 -17.41
CA GLY A 122 -5.75 27.61 -16.17
C GLY A 122 -7.10 28.33 -16.16
N LYS A 123 -8.09 27.85 -16.92
CA LYS A 123 -9.42 28.48 -17.08
C LYS A 123 -10.49 27.91 -16.14
N VAL A 124 -10.16 26.90 -15.34
CA VAL A 124 -11.06 26.31 -14.35
C VAL A 124 -10.85 27.01 -13.01
N ASP A 125 -11.91 27.48 -12.39
CA ASP A 125 -11.81 28.04 -11.04
C ASP A 125 -11.68 26.89 -10.01
N LEU A 126 -10.47 26.73 -9.49
CA LEU A 126 -10.17 25.73 -8.46
C LEU A 126 -10.49 26.23 -7.04
N ASN A 127 -10.98 27.45 -6.86
CA ASN A 127 -11.37 27.98 -5.54
C ASN A 127 -12.87 27.80 -5.25
N ASP A 128 -13.67 27.42 -6.26
CA ASP A 128 -15.12 27.27 -6.10
C ASP A 128 -15.48 25.82 -5.66
N PRO A 129 -16.15 25.62 -4.50
CA PRO A 129 -16.68 24.32 -4.09
C PRO A 129 -17.62 23.66 -5.10
N ALA A 130 -18.35 24.43 -5.92
CA ALA A 130 -19.19 23.87 -6.98
C ALA A 130 -18.38 23.02 -7.97
N THR A 131 -17.12 23.38 -8.23
CA THR A 131 -16.22 22.59 -9.07
C THR A 131 -15.91 21.22 -8.43
N THR A 132 -15.75 21.15 -7.11
CA THR A 132 -15.59 19.85 -6.40
C THR A 132 -16.83 18.98 -6.55
N LEU A 133 -18.04 19.55 -6.38
CA LEU A 133 -19.29 18.83 -6.58
C LEU A 133 -19.42 18.30 -8.02
N ALA A 134 -19.02 19.09 -9.01
CA ALA A 134 -19.00 18.66 -10.40
C ALA A 134 -18.03 17.49 -10.63
N LEU A 135 -16.83 17.52 -10.05
CA LEU A 135 -15.84 16.43 -10.12
C LEU A 135 -16.33 15.15 -9.43
N LEU A 136 -17.00 15.26 -8.28
CA LEU A 136 -17.63 14.13 -7.60
C LEU A 136 -18.74 13.50 -8.44
N LYS A 137 -19.56 14.30 -9.15
CA LYS A 137 -20.63 13.81 -10.04
C LYS A 137 -20.15 12.89 -11.14
N ILE A 138 -18.94 13.12 -11.66
CA ILE A 138 -18.35 12.32 -12.73
C ILE A 138 -17.33 11.28 -12.22
N ASN A 139 -17.27 11.05 -10.90
CA ASN A 139 -16.32 10.15 -10.25
C ASN A 139 -14.84 10.44 -10.59
N ALA A 140 -14.48 11.71 -10.80
CA ALA A 140 -13.11 12.11 -11.11
C ALA A 140 -12.23 12.27 -9.86
N VAL A 141 -12.81 12.37 -8.66
CA VAL A 141 -12.04 12.44 -7.41
C VAL A 141 -11.58 11.04 -7.03
N VAL A 142 -10.27 10.82 -7.02
CA VAL A 142 -9.68 9.51 -6.72
C VAL A 142 -10.02 9.09 -5.28
N GLY A 143 -10.69 7.96 -5.16
CA GLY A 143 -10.98 7.34 -3.87
C GLY A 143 -12.17 7.93 -3.11
N VAL A 144 -12.97 8.82 -3.73
CA VAL A 144 -14.19 9.38 -3.13
C VAL A 144 -15.32 9.33 -4.14
N THR A 145 -16.45 8.73 -3.77
CA THR A 145 -17.70 8.74 -4.55
C THR A 145 -18.75 9.61 -3.88
N GLY A 146 -19.35 10.53 -4.64
CA GLY A 146 -20.49 11.32 -4.22
C GLY A 146 -21.82 10.69 -4.66
N SER A 147 -22.77 10.59 -3.74
CA SER A 147 -24.18 10.30 -4.03
C SER A 147 -24.97 11.60 -4.07
N PHE A 148 -25.83 11.79 -5.06
CA PHE A 148 -26.57 13.03 -5.25
C PHE A 148 -28.07 12.82 -5.19
N ASN A 149 -28.81 13.83 -4.69
CA ASN A 149 -30.25 13.92 -4.75
C ASN A 149 -30.72 14.30 -6.15
N PRO A 150 -32.02 14.12 -6.48
CA PRO A 150 -32.58 14.54 -7.78
C PRO A 150 -32.44 16.03 -8.06
N ASP A 151 -32.40 16.88 -7.03
CA ASP A 151 -32.19 18.33 -7.13
C ASP A 151 -30.73 18.73 -7.37
N GLY A 152 -29.82 17.74 -7.36
CA GLY A 152 -28.39 17.93 -7.58
C GLY A 152 -27.57 18.24 -6.34
N SER A 153 -28.14 18.31 -5.15
CA SER A 153 -27.44 18.44 -3.87
C SER A 153 -26.70 17.14 -3.53
N LEU A 154 -25.58 17.26 -2.79
CA LEU A 154 -24.79 16.10 -2.38
C LEU A 154 -25.46 15.39 -1.19
N ARG A 155 -26.00 14.20 -1.43
CA ARG A 155 -26.70 13.40 -0.42
C ARG A 155 -25.75 12.74 0.57
N SER A 156 -24.62 12.22 0.09
CA SER A 156 -23.64 11.49 0.88
C SER A 156 -22.32 11.36 0.11
N VAL A 157 -21.27 10.95 0.82
CA VAL A 157 -19.99 10.52 0.25
C VAL A 157 -19.59 9.18 0.84
N GLY A 158 -18.90 8.38 0.04
CA GLY A 158 -18.21 7.16 0.46
C GLY A 158 -16.76 7.17 0.00
N ILE A 159 -15.91 6.37 0.65
CA ILE A 159 -14.49 6.23 0.32
C ILE A 159 -14.20 4.84 -0.24
N GLN A 160 -13.09 4.72 -0.98
CA GLN A 160 -12.68 3.47 -1.61
C GLN A 160 -11.23 3.14 -1.26
N CYS A 161 -10.78 1.90 -1.58
CA CYS A 161 -9.37 1.49 -1.43
C CYS A 161 -8.41 2.47 -2.13
N ALA A 162 -8.82 3.02 -3.27
CA ALA A 162 -8.07 4.01 -4.04
C ALA A 162 -7.79 5.32 -3.28
N PHE A 163 -8.55 5.66 -2.24
CA PHE A 163 -8.34 6.86 -1.42
C PHE A 163 -6.93 6.91 -0.83
N CYS A 164 -6.50 5.82 -0.20
CA CYS A 164 -5.17 5.70 0.40
C CYS A 164 -4.14 5.10 -0.57
N HIS A 165 -4.57 4.24 -1.50
CA HIS A 165 -3.68 3.40 -2.31
C HIS A 165 -3.71 3.73 -3.81
N SER A 166 -4.05 4.98 -4.18
CA SER A 166 -3.85 5.51 -5.53
C SER A 166 -3.34 6.93 -5.47
N THR A 167 -2.51 7.28 -6.44
CA THR A 167 -2.10 8.65 -6.74
C THR A 167 -2.30 8.92 -8.23
N VAL A 168 -1.72 10.01 -8.76
CA VAL A 168 -1.71 10.34 -10.18
C VAL A 168 -0.32 10.75 -10.63
N ASP A 169 -0.06 10.68 -11.94
CA ASP A 169 1.23 11.00 -12.56
C ASP A 169 1.48 12.52 -12.75
N ASN A 170 0.52 13.36 -12.36
CA ASN A 170 0.57 14.82 -12.51
C ASN A 170 0.68 15.31 -13.96
N ALA A 171 0.20 14.55 -14.94
CA ALA A 171 0.30 14.87 -16.37
C ALA A 171 -0.41 16.18 -16.76
N VAL A 172 -1.34 16.67 -15.96
CA VAL A 172 -2.06 17.95 -16.19
C VAL A 172 -1.53 19.05 -15.26
N ALA A 173 -1.52 18.76 -13.95
CA ALA A 173 -1.06 19.67 -12.89
C ALA A 173 -0.76 18.85 -11.63
N PRO A 174 -0.09 19.41 -10.61
CA PRO A 174 0.11 18.72 -9.34
C PRO A 174 -1.22 18.19 -8.76
N GLY A 175 -1.30 16.87 -8.56
CA GLY A 175 -2.50 16.18 -8.09
C GLY A 175 -3.56 15.87 -9.16
N ILE A 176 -3.32 16.19 -10.43
CA ILE A 176 -4.24 15.95 -11.56
C ILE A 176 -3.49 15.21 -12.68
N GLY A 177 -3.87 13.98 -12.99
CA GLY A 177 -3.20 13.16 -14.00
C GLY A 177 -3.84 11.80 -14.17
N HIS A 178 -3.13 10.89 -14.84
CA HIS A 178 -3.53 9.48 -14.97
C HIS A 178 -3.37 8.76 -13.65
N ARG A 179 -4.31 7.90 -13.32
CA ARG A 179 -4.35 7.17 -12.05
C ARG A 179 -3.24 6.11 -11.97
N LEU A 180 -2.57 6.07 -10.83
CA LEU A 180 -1.55 5.11 -10.46
C LEU A 180 -2.06 4.26 -9.28
N ASP A 181 -2.76 3.18 -9.58
CA ASP A 181 -3.28 2.28 -8.55
C ASP A 181 -2.15 1.50 -7.87
N GLY A 182 -2.32 1.20 -6.59
CA GLY A 182 -1.32 0.51 -5.77
C GLY A 182 -0.26 1.44 -5.16
N TRP A 183 -0.17 2.69 -5.59
CA TRP A 183 0.76 3.66 -5.01
C TRP A 183 0.16 4.24 -3.73
N GLY A 184 0.88 4.13 -2.61
CA GLY A 184 0.47 4.82 -1.39
C GLY A 184 0.42 6.33 -1.60
N ASN A 185 -0.73 6.96 -1.33
CA ASN A 185 -0.89 8.40 -1.48
C ASN A 185 -0.18 9.13 -0.33
N ARG A 186 1.05 9.60 -0.59
CA ARG A 186 1.95 10.23 0.40
C ARG A 186 1.57 11.66 0.75
N ASP A 187 0.69 12.28 -0.03
CA ASP A 187 0.21 13.64 0.19
C ASP A 187 -1.09 13.65 1.01
N LEU A 188 -1.79 12.51 1.07
CA LEU A 188 -3.12 12.41 1.67
C LEU A 188 -3.08 12.64 3.18
N ASN A 189 -3.73 13.69 3.63
CA ASN A 189 -3.92 13.99 5.05
C ASN A 189 -5.30 13.51 5.52
N VAL A 190 -5.41 12.19 5.75
CA VAL A 190 -6.67 11.55 6.16
C VAL A 190 -7.23 12.21 7.42
N GLY A 191 -6.38 12.49 8.41
CA GLY A 191 -6.81 13.10 9.66
C GLY A 191 -7.43 14.48 9.46
N ALA A 192 -6.82 15.33 8.63
CA ALA A 192 -7.39 16.65 8.32
C ALA A 192 -8.73 16.54 7.56
N ILE A 193 -8.87 15.55 6.67
CA ILE A 193 -10.12 15.31 5.93
C ILE A 193 -11.23 14.86 6.89
N VAL A 194 -10.96 13.89 7.76
CA VAL A 194 -11.94 13.39 8.74
C VAL A 194 -12.31 14.50 9.75
N ALA A 195 -11.36 15.32 10.15
CA ALA A 195 -11.60 16.43 11.09
C ALA A 195 -12.52 17.54 10.52
N LEU A 196 -12.80 17.56 9.21
CA LEU A 196 -13.80 18.45 8.59
C LEU A 196 -15.25 18.02 8.89
N ALA A 197 -15.46 16.78 9.33
CA ALA A 197 -16.80 16.26 9.58
C ALA A 197 -17.51 17.06 10.68
N PRO A 198 -18.75 17.55 10.45
CA PRO A 198 -19.50 18.32 11.43
C PRO A 198 -19.81 17.54 12.71
N ASN A 199 -19.92 16.21 12.61
CA ASN A 199 -20.26 15.34 13.72
C ASN A 199 -19.14 14.33 14.02
N LEU A 200 -18.21 14.69 14.89
CA LEU A 200 -17.15 13.79 15.38
C LEU A 200 -17.56 12.95 16.61
N LYS A 201 -18.78 13.15 17.12
CA LYS A 201 -19.27 12.46 18.33
C LYS A 201 -19.19 10.92 18.23
N PRO A 202 -19.51 10.27 17.12
CA PRO A 202 -19.37 8.81 17.00
C PRO A 202 -17.95 8.29 17.22
N ILE A 203 -16.94 9.01 16.73
CA ILE A 203 -15.52 8.69 16.96
C ILE A 203 -15.15 8.95 18.45
N ALA A 204 -15.62 10.06 19.01
CA ALA A 204 -15.40 10.38 20.41
C ALA A 204 -16.00 9.33 21.35
N ASP A 205 -17.22 8.87 21.09
CA ASP A 205 -17.91 7.83 21.85
C ASP A 205 -17.18 6.46 21.72
N LEU A 206 -16.74 6.10 20.51
CA LEU A 206 -15.97 4.89 20.27
C LEU A 206 -14.69 4.87 21.12
N LEU A 207 -13.94 5.97 21.10
CA LEU A 207 -12.67 6.13 21.80
C LEU A 207 -12.83 6.51 23.27
N SER A 208 -14.05 6.86 23.74
CA SER A 208 -14.35 7.34 25.11
C SER A 208 -13.60 8.62 25.48
N VAL A 209 -13.54 9.56 24.54
CA VAL A 209 -12.92 10.88 24.69
C VAL A 209 -13.86 12.00 24.22
N ASP A 210 -13.48 13.25 24.33
CA ASP A 210 -14.21 14.39 23.77
C ASP A 210 -13.81 14.67 22.30
N ASN A 211 -14.62 15.49 21.60
CA ASN A 211 -14.37 15.87 20.20
C ASN A 211 -13.04 16.63 20.02
N THR A 212 -12.61 17.41 21.02
CA THR A 212 -11.35 18.16 20.98
C THR A 212 -10.16 17.20 20.94
N THR A 213 -10.21 16.15 21.76
CA THR A 213 -9.21 15.09 21.80
C THR A 213 -9.18 14.31 20.48
N VAL A 214 -10.35 13.98 19.87
CA VAL A 214 -10.43 13.37 18.55
C VAL A 214 -9.77 14.25 17.50
N THR A 215 -10.14 15.53 17.43
CA THR A 215 -9.55 16.48 16.48
C THR A 215 -8.03 16.57 16.64
N LYS A 216 -7.53 16.65 17.89
CA LYS A 216 -6.09 16.67 18.17
C LYS A 216 -5.38 15.39 17.66
N ALA A 217 -5.97 14.22 17.87
CA ALA A 217 -5.42 12.95 17.39
C ALA A 217 -5.37 12.89 15.85
N LEU A 218 -6.48 13.25 15.19
CA LEU A 218 -6.59 13.28 13.72
C LEU A 218 -5.58 14.26 13.10
N MET A 219 -5.50 15.48 13.60
CA MET A 219 -4.58 16.49 13.08
C MET A 219 -3.10 16.14 13.29
N ALA A 220 -2.79 15.28 14.27
CA ALA A 220 -1.43 14.83 14.52
C ALA A 220 -0.92 13.76 13.52
N TRP A 221 -1.79 13.15 12.70
CA TRP A 221 -1.36 12.16 11.72
C TRP A 221 -0.46 12.77 10.64
N GLY A 222 -0.89 13.89 10.07
CA GLY A 222 -0.19 14.56 8.97
C GLY A 222 -0.29 13.83 7.62
N PRO A 223 0.31 14.41 6.56
CA PRO A 223 0.25 13.86 5.20
C PRO A 223 0.89 12.48 5.08
N GLY A 224 0.27 11.60 4.29
CA GLY A 224 0.76 10.28 3.94
C GLY A 224 0.72 9.26 5.07
N LYS A 225 0.01 9.56 6.17
CA LYS A 225 -0.09 8.70 7.34
C LYS A 225 -1.54 8.43 7.73
N PHE A 226 -1.72 7.26 8.33
CA PHE A 226 -3.01 6.78 8.86
C PHE A 226 -2.76 5.87 10.07
N ASP A 227 -3.67 5.86 11.02
CA ASP A 227 -3.60 5.00 12.21
C ASP A 227 -4.69 3.91 12.15
N ALA A 228 -4.36 2.78 11.53
CA ALA A 228 -5.27 1.66 11.38
C ALA A 228 -5.55 0.91 12.70
N GLU A 229 -4.75 1.09 13.71
CA GLU A 229 -4.92 0.44 15.00
C GLU A 229 -5.69 1.28 16.02
N LEU A 230 -5.93 2.58 15.74
CA LEU A 230 -6.62 3.48 16.67
C LEU A 230 -8.01 2.96 17.05
N ASN A 231 -8.75 2.44 16.07
CA ASN A 231 -10.10 1.93 16.28
C ASN A 231 -10.15 0.62 17.08
N VAL A 232 -9.01 -0.04 17.29
CA VAL A 232 -8.95 -1.30 18.07
C VAL A 232 -8.26 -1.14 19.42
N ASP A 233 -7.20 -0.32 19.52
CA ASP A 233 -6.43 -0.16 20.76
C ASP A 233 -6.58 1.19 21.47
N GLY A 234 -7.10 2.22 20.78
CA GLY A 234 -7.33 3.56 21.32
C GLY A 234 -6.06 4.40 21.54
N LYS A 235 -4.91 4.02 20.99
CA LYS A 235 -3.62 4.68 21.23
C LYS A 235 -3.27 5.65 20.11
N ALA A 236 -3.69 6.91 20.21
CA ALA A 236 -3.41 7.95 19.22
C ALA A 236 -1.97 8.47 19.22
N PHE A 237 -1.27 8.34 20.37
CA PHE A 237 0.08 8.90 20.56
C PHE A 237 1.05 7.87 21.12
N ARG A 238 2.31 8.01 20.72
CA ARG A 238 3.45 7.27 21.25
C ARG A 238 3.87 7.83 22.62
N PRO A 239 4.66 7.09 23.40
CA PRO A 239 5.19 7.56 24.68
C PRO A 239 6.05 8.83 24.55
N ASP A 240 6.66 9.10 23.39
CA ASP A 240 7.44 10.30 23.10
C ASP A 240 6.57 11.50 22.66
N GLY A 241 5.24 11.37 22.71
CA GLY A 241 4.27 12.40 22.35
C GLY A 241 4.01 12.55 20.85
N LYS A 242 4.71 11.81 20.00
CA LYS A 242 4.45 11.79 18.55
C LYS A 242 3.20 10.99 18.23
N SER A 243 2.62 11.24 17.05
CA SER A 243 1.50 10.46 16.51
C SER A 243 1.84 8.98 16.42
N ALA A 244 0.87 8.14 16.71
CA ALA A 244 0.94 6.69 16.50
C ALA A 244 0.68 6.27 15.04
N ALA A 245 0.23 7.21 14.20
CA ALA A 245 -0.07 6.96 12.79
C ALA A 245 1.16 6.48 12.00
N THR A 246 0.93 5.52 11.12
CA THR A 246 1.96 4.94 10.26
C THR A 246 1.84 5.44 8.82
N ILE A 247 2.95 5.39 8.07
CA ILE A 247 2.96 5.73 6.66
C ILE A 247 2.05 4.77 5.89
N ILE A 248 1.17 5.29 5.05
CA ILE A 248 0.34 4.52 4.14
C ILE A 248 1.26 3.66 3.24
N PRO A 249 1.20 2.32 3.32
CA PRO A 249 2.08 1.46 2.52
C PRO A 249 1.68 1.46 1.05
N ASN A 250 2.62 1.07 0.17
CA ASN A 250 2.26 0.74 -1.20
C ASN A 250 1.44 -0.56 -1.24
N ALA A 251 0.49 -0.64 -2.17
CA ALA A 251 -0.34 -1.80 -2.45
C ALA A 251 -0.05 -2.38 -3.85
N PHE A 252 1.17 -2.19 -4.36
CA PHE A 252 1.71 -2.86 -5.55
C PHE A 252 2.81 -3.85 -5.15
N GLY A 253 3.14 -4.79 -6.04
CA GLY A 253 4.19 -5.78 -5.82
C GLY A 253 3.90 -6.73 -4.66
N LEU A 254 2.62 -7.01 -4.40
CA LEU A 254 2.18 -7.83 -3.26
C LEU A 254 2.21 -9.33 -3.55
N ALA A 255 2.25 -9.73 -4.83
CA ALA A 255 2.29 -11.14 -5.21
C ALA A 255 3.54 -11.84 -4.65
N GLY A 256 3.36 -13.06 -4.14
CA GLY A 256 4.42 -13.85 -3.51
C GLY A 256 4.62 -13.58 -2.01
N MET A 257 3.92 -12.60 -1.45
CA MET A 257 3.98 -12.26 -0.03
C MET A 257 2.77 -12.85 0.71
N ASN A 258 3.00 -13.45 1.87
CA ASN A 258 1.92 -13.99 2.72
C ASN A 258 1.39 -12.95 3.71
N LEU A 259 2.29 -12.12 4.26
CA LEU A 259 1.97 -11.13 5.29
C LEU A 259 2.07 -9.72 4.74
N HIS A 260 1.14 -8.85 5.14
CA HIS A 260 1.02 -7.49 4.62
C HIS A 260 0.95 -6.44 5.73
N THR A 261 1.08 -5.17 5.36
CA THR A 261 1.27 -4.01 6.24
C THR A 261 2.61 -4.01 6.99
N TRP A 262 2.83 -3.08 7.93
CA TRP A 262 4.12 -2.95 8.63
C TRP A 262 4.37 -4.05 9.65
N THR A 263 3.30 -4.53 10.27
CA THR A 263 3.31 -5.51 11.36
C THR A 263 2.89 -6.91 10.94
N GLY A 264 2.55 -7.11 9.65
CA GLY A 264 2.44 -8.42 9.02
C GLY A 264 1.43 -9.39 9.61
N TRP A 265 0.39 -8.94 10.32
CA TRP A 265 -0.52 -9.83 11.04
C TRP A 265 -1.71 -10.35 10.24
N GLY A 266 -1.68 -10.17 8.92
CA GLY A 266 -2.70 -10.69 8.00
C GLY A 266 -2.28 -10.69 6.54
N SER A 267 -3.01 -11.47 5.74
CA SER A 267 -2.91 -11.53 4.28
C SER A 267 -3.65 -10.37 3.60
N VAL A 268 -3.54 -10.23 2.27
CA VAL A 268 -4.29 -9.22 1.51
C VAL A 268 -5.80 -9.29 1.76
N PRO A 269 -6.49 -10.45 1.62
CA PRO A 269 -7.93 -10.51 1.88
C PRO A 269 -8.29 -10.24 3.34
N TYR A 270 -7.44 -10.63 4.30
CA TYR A 270 -7.63 -10.26 5.70
C TYR A 270 -7.67 -8.74 5.87
N TRP A 271 -6.64 -8.04 5.36
CA TRP A 271 -6.57 -6.58 5.46
C TRP A 271 -7.68 -5.88 4.68
N ASN A 272 -8.08 -6.41 3.52
CA ASN A 272 -9.23 -5.88 2.80
C ASN A 272 -10.52 -5.97 3.62
N ALA A 273 -10.76 -7.12 4.29
CA ALA A 273 -11.92 -7.29 5.17
C ALA A 273 -11.83 -6.40 6.42
N TYR A 274 -10.64 -6.31 7.05
CA TYR A 274 -10.40 -5.44 8.20
C TYR A 274 -10.67 -3.97 7.86
N VAL A 275 -10.01 -3.45 6.83
CA VAL A 275 -10.12 -2.04 6.45
C VAL A 275 -11.55 -1.70 6.01
N ALA A 276 -12.18 -2.53 5.17
CA ALA A 276 -13.53 -2.27 4.69
C ALA A 276 -14.57 -2.27 5.83
N ASN A 277 -14.42 -3.13 6.85
CA ASN A 277 -15.35 -3.16 7.99
C ASN A 277 -15.02 -2.14 9.08
N LEU A 278 -13.73 -1.99 9.46
CA LEU A 278 -13.35 -1.27 10.69
C LEU A 278 -12.86 0.15 10.42
N GLU A 279 -12.23 0.42 9.26
CA GLU A 279 -11.66 1.72 8.93
C GLU A 279 -12.56 2.53 7.98
N MET A 280 -13.11 1.87 6.96
CA MET A 280 -14.08 2.50 6.05
C MET A 280 -15.49 2.51 6.64
N HIS A 281 -15.77 1.67 7.64
CA HIS A 281 -17.09 1.47 8.25
C HIS A 281 -18.13 0.98 7.25
N GLY A 282 -17.74 0.10 6.34
CA GLY A 282 -18.61 -0.59 5.40
C GLY A 282 -19.53 -1.62 6.09
N ILE A 283 -20.45 -2.17 5.32
CA ILE A 283 -21.47 -3.11 5.79
C ILE A 283 -21.04 -4.52 5.42
N GLY A 284 -20.42 -5.26 6.33
CA GLY A 284 -19.92 -6.61 6.04
C GLY A 284 -19.70 -7.48 7.26
N THR A 285 -18.96 -8.57 7.04
CA THR A 285 -18.59 -9.52 8.08
C THR A 285 -17.08 -9.52 8.27
N PHE A 286 -16.65 -9.46 9.54
CA PHE A 286 -15.24 -9.60 9.92
C PHE A 286 -15.12 -10.31 11.26
N TYR A 287 -14.18 -11.25 11.35
CA TYR A 287 -13.91 -12.00 12.58
C TYR A 287 -12.42 -12.23 12.78
N ASP A 288 -11.89 -11.75 13.91
CA ASP A 288 -10.54 -12.08 14.38
C ASP A 288 -10.54 -12.22 15.91
N PRO A 289 -10.49 -13.45 16.45
CA PRO A 289 -10.50 -13.68 17.90
C PRO A 289 -9.27 -13.12 18.62
N ARG A 290 -8.16 -12.83 17.90
CA ARG A 290 -6.95 -12.22 18.47
C ARG A 290 -7.21 -10.79 18.96
N LEU A 291 -8.19 -10.11 18.37
CA LEU A 291 -8.62 -8.76 18.79
C LEU A 291 -9.55 -8.77 20.01
N ASN A 292 -9.93 -9.94 20.52
CA ASN A 292 -10.73 -10.10 21.74
C ASN A 292 -9.83 -10.17 23.00
N ASP A 293 -8.83 -9.30 23.09
CA ASP A 293 -7.98 -9.12 24.27
C ASP A 293 -8.21 -7.71 24.85
N PRO A 294 -8.93 -7.57 25.98
CA PRO A 294 -9.25 -6.25 26.55
C PRO A 294 -8.04 -5.47 27.07
N ARG A 295 -6.90 -6.13 27.32
CA ARG A 295 -5.66 -5.47 27.74
C ARG A 295 -4.93 -4.85 26.56
N LYS A 296 -5.03 -5.48 25.39
CA LYS A 296 -4.33 -5.06 24.17
C LYS A 296 -5.21 -4.23 23.25
N PHE A 297 -6.46 -4.65 23.07
CA PHE A 297 -7.43 -4.08 22.15
C PHE A 297 -8.75 -3.66 22.85
N PRO A 298 -8.68 -2.75 23.84
CA PRO A 298 -9.84 -2.42 24.67
C PRO A 298 -11.00 -1.83 23.87
N VAL A 299 -10.70 -1.06 22.80
CA VAL A 299 -11.73 -0.46 21.92
C VAL A 299 -12.41 -1.56 21.10
N ALA A 300 -11.65 -2.47 20.50
CA ALA A 300 -12.21 -3.58 19.72
C ALA A 300 -13.12 -4.49 20.57
N VAL A 301 -12.74 -4.75 21.82
CA VAL A 301 -13.57 -5.56 22.75
C VAL A 301 -14.84 -4.80 23.11
N LYS A 302 -14.73 -3.53 23.51
CA LYS A 302 -15.88 -2.67 23.90
C LYS A 302 -16.91 -2.54 22.77
N SER A 303 -16.43 -2.32 21.53
CA SER A 303 -17.29 -2.10 20.35
C SER A 303 -17.56 -3.38 19.54
N ARG A 304 -17.05 -4.54 19.98
CA ARG A 304 -17.19 -5.84 19.31
C ARG A 304 -16.60 -5.88 17.90
N GLN A 305 -15.63 -5.04 17.59
CA GLN A 305 -14.97 -5.00 16.27
C GLN A 305 -14.18 -6.29 15.95
N TRP A 306 -13.88 -7.12 16.93
CA TRP A 306 -13.32 -8.45 16.72
C TRP A 306 -14.31 -9.44 16.09
N ASN A 307 -15.63 -9.12 16.09
CA ASN A 307 -16.69 -9.96 15.55
C ASN A 307 -17.84 -9.09 15.00
N VAL A 308 -17.63 -8.57 13.81
CA VAL A 308 -18.59 -7.76 13.06
C VAL A 308 -19.44 -8.69 12.18
N GLN A 309 -20.78 -8.53 12.22
CA GLN A 309 -21.70 -9.31 11.42
C GLN A 309 -22.87 -8.43 10.98
N HIS A 310 -22.88 -8.08 9.70
CA HIS A 310 -23.97 -7.34 9.08
C HIS A 310 -24.72 -8.18 8.04
N SER A 311 -26.01 -7.95 7.88
CA SER A 311 -26.83 -8.53 6.82
C SER A 311 -27.62 -7.40 6.15
N PRO A 312 -27.49 -7.22 4.82
CA PRO A 312 -26.63 -7.98 3.91
C PRO A 312 -25.13 -7.73 4.15
N ASP A 313 -24.26 -8.68 3.75
CA ASP A 313 -22.81 -8.49 3.70
C ASP A 313 -22.42 -7.97 2.30
N LEU A 314 -21.93 -6.74 2.24
CA LEU A 314 -21.54 -6.07 1.00
C LEU A 314 -20.03 -6.19 0.70
N ILE A 315 -19.27 -6.90 1.54
CA ILE A 315 -17.79 -6.98 1.49
C ILE A 315 -17.32 -8.36 1.04
N THR A 316 -17.71 -9.43 1.73
CA THR A 316 -17.09 -10.77 1.60
C THR A 316 -17.10 -11.29 0.16
N SER A 317 -18.19 -11.12 -0.59
CA SER A 317 -18.31 -11.58 -1.97
C SER A 317 -17.35 -10.89 -2.94
N LYS A 318 -16.77 -9.76 -2.56
CA LYS A 318 -15.89 -8.93 -3.38
C LYS A 318 -14.40 -9.21 -3.14
N LEU A 319 -14.06 -9.88 -2.02
CA LEU A 319 -12.67 -10.05 -1.58
C LEU A 319 -11.80 -10.82 -2.57
N ALA A 320 -12.35 -11.83 -3.25
CA ALA A 320 -11.59 -12.63 -4.20
C ALA A 320 -11.11 -11.79 -5.41
N ALA A 321 -12.01 -11.04 -6.03
CA ALA A 321 -11.66 -10.18 -7.17
C ALA A 321 -10.75 -9.03 -6.75
N LEU A 322 -11.02 -8.42 -5.60
CA LEU A 322 -10.20 -7.34 -5.04
C LEU A 322 -8.76 -7.82 -4.77
N GLN A 323 -8.59 -8.97 -4.12
CA GLN A 323 -7.28 -9.57 -3.90
C GLN A 323 -6.56 -9.85 -5.22
N PHE A 324 -7.24 -10.46 -6.18
CA PHE A 324 -6.65 -10.80 -7.46
C PHE A 324 -6.12 -9.56 -8.19
N TYR A 325 -6.91 -8.48 -8.22
CA TYR A 325 -6.48 -7.20 -8.77
C TYR A 325 -5.25 -6.65 -8.05
N GLN A 326 -5.27 -6.55 -6.73
CA GLN A 326 -4.15 -6.01 -5.94
C GLN A 326 -2.85 -6.82 -6.14
N LEU A 327 -2.94 -8.16 -6.20
CA LEU A 327 -1.78 -9.02 -6.46
C LEU A 327 -1.24 -8.86 -7.90
N SER A 328 -2.08 -8.43 -8.85
CA SER A 328 -1.67 -8.20 -10.24
C SER A 328 -0.94 -6.88 -10.46
N ILE A 329 -1.04 -5.92 -9.51
CA ILE A 329 -0.38 -4.62 -9.64
C ILE A 329 1.12 -4.79 -9.45
N ALA A 330 1.87 -4.67 -10.54
CA ALA A 330 3.33 -4.80 -10.50
C ALA A 330 3.97 -3.60 -9.79
N ALA A 331 5.08 -3.83 -9.09
CA ALA A 331 5.91 -2.74 -8.62
C ALA A 331 6.50 -1.97 -9.82
N PRO A 332 6.42 -0.62 -9.84
CA PRO A 332 6.91 0.17 -10.95
C PRO A 332 8.44 0.17 -11.01
N SER A 333 8.99 0.11 -12.23
CA SER A 333 10.42 0.28 -12.45
C SER A 333 10.83 1.75 -12.24
N PRO A 334 12.05 2.02 -11.73
CA PRO A 334 12.52 3.37 -11.57
C PRO A 334 12.68 4.09 -12.94
N PRO A 335 12.48 5.41 -13.00
CA PRO A 335 12.68 6.18 -14.22
C PRO A 335 14.11 6.03 -14.76
N ALA A 336 14.27 6.07 -16.07
CA ALA A 336 15.58 6.03 -16.70
C ALA A 336 16.44 7.21 -16.21
N GLY A 337 17.69 6.90 -15.79
CA GLY A 337 18.62 7.92 -15.28
C GLY A 337 18.36 8.41 -13.86
N SER A 338 17.43 7.80 -13.11
CA SER A 338 17.13 8.19 -11.72
C SER A 338 18.14 7.64 -10.69
N TYR A 339 19.08 6.80 -11.10
CA TYR A 339 20.14 6.25 -10.28
C TYR A 339 21.41 6.00 -11.10
N ASP A 340 22.57 5.91 -10.42
CA ASP A 340 23.86 5.53 -11.02
C ASP A 340 23.93 4.00 -11.18
N LYS A 341 23.99 3.52 -12.43
CA LYS A 341 24.01 2.08 -12.75
C LYS A 341 25.25 1.36 -12.27
N ASP A 342 26.42 2.02 -12.35
CA ASP A 342 27.68 1.40 -11.96
C ASP A 342 27.80 1.32 -10.43
N ALA A 343 27.38 2.37 -9.74
CA ALA A 343 27.25 2.37 -8.29
C ALA A 343 26.21 1.33 -7.82
N ALA A 344 25.05 1.24 -8.48
CA ALA A 344 24.03 0.24 -8.15
C ALA A 344 24.55 -1.20 -8.36
N ALA A 345 25.37 -1.45 -9.38
CA ALA A 345 25.96 -2.78 -9.59
C ALA A 345 26.92 -3.15 -8.44
N ARG A 346 27.75 -2.22 -7.96
CA ARG A 346 28.60 -2.43 -6.77
C ARG A 346 27.75 -2.59 -5.51
N GLY A 347 26.72 -1.76 -5.34
CA GLY A 347 25.76 -1.83 -4.24
C GLY A 347 25.05 -3.16 -4.14
N LYS A 348 24.71 -3.78 -5.30
CA LYS A 348 24.13 -5.13 -5.33
C LYS A 348 25.08 -6.18 -4.74
N ILE A 349 26.37 -6.10 -5.05
CA ILE A 349 27.39 -7.03 -4.48
C ILE A 349 27.45 -6.85 -2.96
N LEU A 350 27.44 -5.61 -2.48
CA LEU A 350 27.42 -5.31 -1.05
C LEU A 350 26.12 -5.83 -0.39
N PHE A 351 24.98 -5.60 -1.02
CA PHE A 351 23.66 -6.03 -0.54
C PHE A 351 23.58 -7.55 -0.36
N ASP A 352 24.08 -8.30 -1.35
CA ASP A 352 24.09 -9.76 -1.33
C ASP A 352 25.21 -10.34 -0.42
N GLY A 353 26.22 -9.55 -0.10
CA GLY A 353 27.42 -9.96 0.63
C GLY A 353 27.62 -9.20 1.95
N ALA A 354 28.60 -8.30 2.00
CA ALA A 354 29.12 -7.70 3.23
C ALA A 354 28.08 -6.90 4.03
N ALA A 355 27.07 -6.33 3.39
CA ALA A 355 25.99 -5.62 4.07
C ALA A 355 24.87 -6.54 4.62
N HIS A 356 24.91 -7.82 4.30
CA HIS A 356 23.96 -8.86 4.77
C HIS A 356 22.48 -8.54 4.54
N CYS A 357 22.13 -7.58 3.67
CA CYS A 357 20.75 -7.16 3.44
C CYS A 357 19.89 -8.30 2.85
N ALA A 358 20.49 -9.13 1.96
CA ALA A 358 19.84 -10.26 1.34
C ALA A 358 19.45 -11.39 2.32
N SER A 359 19.92 -11.37 3.58
CA SER A 359 19.51 -12.33 4.60
C SER A 359 18.01 -12.21 4.95
N CYS A 360 17.46 -10.98 4.89
CA CYS A 360 16.04 -10.70 5.10
C CYS A 360 15.35 -10.26 3.79
N HIS A 361 16.01 -9.45 2.96
CA HIS A 361 15.45 -8.95 1.70
C HIS A 361 15.85 -9.84 0.52
N VAL A 362 15.25 -11.04 0.45
CA VAL A 362 15.57 -12.10 -0.51
C VAL A 362 15.00 -11.78 -1.90
N ALA A 363 15.86 -11.79 -2.93
CA ALA A 363 15.43 -11.62 -4.32
C ALA A 363 14.56 -12.80 -4.79
N PRO A 364 13.61 -12.61 -5.73
CA PRO A 364 13.30 -11.38 -6.46
C PRO A 364 12.30 -10.47 -5.74
N LEU A 365 11.76 -10.87 -4.60
CA LEU A 365 10.78 -10.11 -3.83
C LEU A 365 11.43 -8.98 -3.02
N TYR A 366 12.71 -9.17 -2.67
CA TYR A 366 13.46 -8.32 -1.74
C TYR A 366 12.70 -8.13 -0.42
N ALA A 367 12.15 -9.26 0.07
CA ALA A 367 11.44 -9.43 1.34
C ALA A 367 11.52 -10.90 1.75
N GLU A 368 11.06 -11.22 2.96
CA GLU A 368 10.93 -12.59 3.44
C GLU A 368 9.55 -13.15 3.07
N PRO A 369 9.46 -14.19 2.25
CA PRO A 369 8.19 -14.89 2.01
C PRO A 369 7.80 -15.74 3.23
N GLY A 370 6.51 -16.07 3.35
CA GLY A 370 6.03 -16.93 4.44
C GLY A 370 5.75 -16.17 5.73
N TRP A 371 6.25 -16.66 6.87
CA TRP A 371 5.95 -16.17 8.21
C TRP A 371 7.10 -15.48 8.97
N PRO A 372 8.32 -15.30 8.45
CA PRO A 372 9.37 -14.60 9.20
C PRO A 372 8.95 -13.18 9.56
N MET A 373 9.12 -12.84 10.82
CA MET A 373 8.87 -11.50 11.36
C MET A 373 9.88 -11.19 12.47
N HIS A 374 10.19 -9.91 12.66
CA HIS A 374 11.24 -9.42 13.53
C HIS A 374 10.68 -8.59 14.68
N THR A 375 11.32 -8.67 15.85
CA THR A 375 11.12 -7.71 16.93
C THR A 375 11.79 -6.38 16.59
N GLY A 376 11.36 -5.29 17.22
CA GLY A 376 12.06 -4.01 17.07
C GLY A 376 13.52 -4.08 17.51
N GLN A 377 13.82 -4.86 18.58
CA GLN A 377 15.19 -5.04 19.03
C GLN A 377 16.09 -5.69 17.97
N GLU A 378 15.61 -6.70 17.25
CA GLU A 378 16.35 -7.37 16.16
C GLU A 378 16.71 -6.41 15.02
N ILE A 379 15.90 -5.41 14.76
CA ILE A 379 16.10 -4.42 13.68
C ILE A 379 16.45 -3.01 14.19
N GLY A 380 16.83 -2.88 15.46
CA GLY A 380 17.35 -1.64 16.06
C GLY A 380 16.32 -0.53 16.25
N ILE A 381 15.02 -0.85 16.38
CA ILE A 381 13.96 0.13 16.61
C ILE A 381 13.12 -0.25 17.84
N ASP A 382 12.22 0.65 18.25
CA ASP A 382 11.26 0.36 19.32
C ASP A 382 10.15 -0.62 18.90
N ASN A 383 9.49 -1.22 19.86
CA ASN A 383 8.39 -2.15 19.66
C ASN A 383 7.00 -1.48 19.70
N PHE A 384 6.89 -0.16 19.73
CA PHE A 384 5.59 0.49 19.94
C PHE A 384 4.55 0.02 18.93
N GLN A 385 4.84 0.14 17.63
CA GLN A 385 3.90 -0.27 16.58
C GLN A 385 3.72 -1.80 16.54
N ALA A 386 4.77 -2.57 16.74
CA ALA A 386 4.68 -4.03 16.83
C ALA A 386 3.72 -4.46 17.95
N ASN A 387 3.82 -3.83 19.12
CA ASN A 387 2.96 -4.13 20.27
C ASN A 387 1.48 -3.77 20.07
N ARG A 388 1.14 -3.06 18.98
CA ARG A 388 -0.24 -2.77 18.57
C ARG A 388 -0.84 -3.86 17.67
N SER A 389 -0.04 -4.85 17.24
CA SER A 389 -0.47 -5.99 16.45
C SER A 389 -0.56 -7.27 17.29
N PRO A 390 -1.39 -8.26 16.93
CA PRO A 390 -1.50 -9.52 17.68
C PRO A 390 -0.16 -10.22 17.93
N ASP A 391 0.75 -10.17 16.94
CA ASP A 391 1.99 -10.94 16.93
C ASP A 391 3.18 -10.22 17.57
N ASN A 392 3.06 -8.93 17.91
CA ASN A 392 4.12 -8.08 18.49
C ASN A 392 5.41 -8.04 17.65
N ARG A 393 5.29 -8.04 16.32
CA ARG A 393 6.43 -8.13 15.40
C ARG A 393 6.26 -7.20 14.20
N TYR A 394 7.38 -6.95 13.52
CA TYR A 394 7.46 -6.25 12.24
C TYR A 394 7.71 -7.25 11.12
N ARG A 395 7.13 -7.00 9.97
CA ARG A 395 7.40 -7.72 8.74
C ARG A 395 8.58 -7.09 8.00
N THR A 396 9.38 -7.89 7.30
CA THR A 396 10.34 -7.39 6.32
C THR A 396 9.59 -6.77 5.14
N ALA A 397 9.72 -5.45 4.97
CA ALA A 397 9.04 -4.72 3.91
C ALA A 397 9.67 -5.04 2.53
N PRO A 398 8.88 -5.29 1.46
CA PRO A 398 9.41 -5.47 0.12
C PRO A 398 10.07 -4.16 -0.37
N LEU A 399 11.21 -4.30 -1.06
CA LEU A 399 11.97 -3.14 -1.55
C LEU A 399 11.68 -2.79 -3.01
N ARG A 400 10.93 -3.61 -3.75
CA ARG A 400 10.56 -3.27 -5.13
C ARG A 400 9.67 -2.03 -5.17
N GLY A 401 9.99 -1.12 -6.10
CA GLY A 401 9.32 0.18 -6.18
C GLY A 401 9.68 1.14 -5.05
N LEU A 402 10.79 0.90 -4.32
CA LEU A 402 11.23 1.72 -3.20
C LEU A 402 11.47 3.19 -3.61
N TRP A 403 11.91 3.42 -4.85
CA TRP A 403 12.14 4.76 -5.40
C TRP A 403 10.90 5.67 -5.33
N THR A 404 9.68 5.10 -5.34
CA THR A 404 8.42 5.87 -5.20
C THR A 404 8.28 6.56 -3.85
N ARG A 405 9.15 6.24 -2.89
CA ARG A 405 9.13 6.77 -1.52
C ARG A 405 10.15 7.89 -1.27
N LEU A 406 11.03 8.17 -2.24
CA LEU A 406 12.15 9.11 -2.05
C LEU A 406 11.70 10.53 -1.66
N ASN A 407 10.54 10.97 -2.14
CA ASN A 407 9.97 12.29 -1.85
C ASN A 407 8.77 12.23 -0.86
N GLY A 408 8.68 11.16 -0.08
CA GLY A 408 7.57 10.94 0.86
C GLY A 408 7.90 11.37 2.31
N PRO A 409 7.03 11.03 3.25
CA PRO A 409 7.18 11.37 4.67
C PRO A 409 8.28 10.57 5.39
N GLY A 410 9.23 9.99 4.66
CA GLY A 410 10.35 9.21 5.18
C GLY A 410 10.18 7.70 5.05
N PHE A 411 11.08 6.97 5.72
CA PHE A 411 11.19 5.52 5.66
C PHE A 411 10.85 4.88 7.00
N TYR A 412 10.69 3.56 7.01
CA TYR A 412 10.06 2.76 8.06
C TYR A 412 8.55 3.04 8.18
N HIS A 413 7.91 2.46 9.20
CA HIS A 413 6.46 2.58 9.39
C HIS A 413 6.03 3.99 9.82
N ASP A 414 6.88 4.72 10.52
CA ASP A 414 6.56 6.03 11.12
C ASP A 414 7.29 7.22 10.47
N GLY A 415 8.16 6.96 9.47
CA GLY A 415 8.94 8.00 8.81
C GLY A 415 10.16 8.47 9.60
N ARG A 416 10.66 7.66 10.55
CA ARG A 416 11.79 8.04 11.43
C ARG A 416 13.10 8.33 10.70
N PHE A 417 13.29 7.75 9.53
CA PHE A 417 14.46 8.02 8.67
C PHE A 417 14.04 8.87 7.48
N LYS A 418 14.69 10.01 7.32
CA LYS A 418 14.32 11.00 6.30
C LYS A 418 14.63 10.54 4.86
N ASP A 419 15.69 9.72 4.67
CA ASP A 419 16.22 9.32 3.39
C ASP A 419 16.86 7.92 3.44
N LEU A 420 17.22 7.36 2.29
CA LEU A 420 17.87 6.05 2.19
C LEU A 420 19.25 6.00 2.84
N PRO A 421 20.13 7.02 2.72
CA PRO A 421 21.39 7.03 3.48
C PRO A 421 21.17 6.84 4.98
N ALA A 422 20.18 7.52 5.57
CA ALA A 422 19.86 7.36 6.99
C ALA A 422 19.37 5.95 7.35
N VAL A 423 18.66 5.26 6.43
CA VAL A 423 18.27 3.85 6.61
C VAL A 423 19.48 2.92 6.57
N VAL A 424 20.36 3.08 5.57
CA VAL A 424 21.56 2.24 5.45
C VAL A 424 22.51 2.46 6.63
N ASP A 425 22.71 3.72 7.05
CA ASP A 425 23.53 4.05 8.21
C ASP A 425 22.94 3.50 9.52
N HIS A 426 21.61 3.48 9.67
CA HIS A 426 20.94 2.81 10.79
C HIS A 426 21.32 1.32 10.87
N TYR A 427 21.25 0.59 9.75
CA TYR A 427 21.64 -0.82 9.72
C TYR A 427 23.13 -1.01 9.88
N ASN A 428 23.96 -0.11 9.31
CA ASN A 428 25.41 -0.12 9.49
C ASN A 428 25.78 -0.10 10.98
N ARG A 429 25.15 0.78 11.75
CA ARG A 429 25.35 0.86 13.21
C ARG A 429 24.72 -0.31 13.97
N THR A 430 23.48 -0.69 13.62
CA THR A 430 22.73 -1.73 14.35
C THR A 430 23.41 -3.08 14.25
N PHE A 431 23.95 -3.42 13.08
CA PHE A 431 24.59 -4.71 12.83
C PHE A 431 26.13 -4.65 12.81
N ASN A 432 26.71 -3.48 13.11
CA ASN A 432 28.17 -3.26 13.12
C ASN A 432 28.84 -3.71 11.80
N LEU A 433 28.30 -3.25 10.66
CA LEU A 433 28.70 -3.73 9.33
C LEU A 433 30.01 -3.12 8.83
N HIS A 434 30.48 -2.03 9.45
CA HIS A 434 31.70 -1.29 9.06
C HIS A 434 31.70 -0.79 7.61
N LEU A 435 30.53 -0.40 7.07
CA LEU A 435 30.40 0.15 5.73
C LEU A 435 31.05 1.53 5.67
N THR A 436 31.81 1.77 4.60
CA THR A 436 32.36 3.09 4.28
C THR A 436 31.29 4.01 3.66
N ASP A 437 31.55 5.31 3.56
CA ASP A 437 30.66 6.26 2.88
C ASP A 437 30.41 5.87 1.42
N GLN A 438 31.44 5.31 0.73
CA GLN A 438 31.26 4.80 -0.63
C GLN A 438 30.35 3.57 -0.69
N ASP A 439 30.47 2.65 0.26
CA ASP A 439 29.59 1.47 0.34
C ASP A 439 28.14 1.90 0.59
N ILE A 440 27.92 2.88 1.47
CA ILE A 440 26.60 3.45 1.73
C ILE A 440 26.03 4.08 0.46
N HIS A 441 26.83 4.87 -0.27
CA HIS A 441 26.42 5.47 -1.55
C HIS A 441 26.03 4.39 -2.56
N ASP A 442 26.85 3.37 -2.76
CA ASP A 442 26.60 2.30 -3.73
C ASP A 442 25.35 1.48 -3.37
N LEU A 443 25.15 1.17 -2.08
CA LEU A 443 23.92 0.54 -1.59
C LEU A 443 22.66 1.39 -1.83
N VAL A 444 22.74 2.70 -1.62
CA VAL A 444 21.64 3.62 -1.87
C VAL A 444 21.27 3.64 -3.35
N GLU A 445 22.24 3.66 -4.26
CA GLU A 445 21.99 3.60 -5.70
C GLU A 445 21.35 2.26 -6.11
N PHE A 446 21.79 1.14 -5.49
CA PHE A 446 21.13 -0.15 -5.69
C PHE A 446 19.66 -0.12 -5.19
N LEU A 447 19.41 0.40 -4.01
CA LEU A 447 18.05 0.50 -3.47
C LEU A 447 17.13 1.38 -4.33
N LYS A 448 17.65 2.44 -4.95
CA LYS A 448 16.92 3.25 -5.94
C LYS A 448 16.61 2.48 -7.22
N SER A 449 17.39 1.47 -7.56
CA SER A 449 17.22 0.66 -8.78
C SER A 449 16.13 -0.39 -8.64
N LEU A 450 15.64 -0.66 -7.41
CA LEU A 450 14.59 -1.63 -7.11
C LEU A 450 13.21 -1.00 -7.25
#